data_c5c1e6e9b9c33d9e8f393c631f6d31be
#
_entry.id   c5c1e6e9b9c33d9e8f393c631f6d31be
#
_cell.length_a   1.000
_cell.length_b   1.000
_cell.length_c   1.000
_cell.angle_alpha   90.00
_cell.angle_beta   90.00
_cell.angle_gamma   90.00
#
_symmetry.space_group_name_H-M   'P 1'
#
loop_
_entity.id
_entity.type
_entity.pdbx_description
1 polymer ?
#
loop_
_entity_poly.entity_id
_entity_poly.type
_entity_poly.pdbx_seq_one_letter_code
_entity_poly.pdbx_strand_id
1 'polypeptide(L)'
;MCETIAQNLLEKYVFFPTGVNLKHDIQGYEGIWGFPNCGGVIDGSHIPIKAPENSHGDYLNRKSWYSLILQGVCDYNYVFTDINIGWPGRVHDARVFANSEIDHKGENGTLFSKWTQKIVLQRGETDLPVTIIADPAYPLKPWIMKPYSGRGNMTAAQVRFNLG
;
A
#
# COMPACT_ATOMS: atom_id res chain seq x y z
N MET A 1 22.13 -15.11 -11.84
CA MET A 1 21.08 -15.94 -11.23
C MET A 1 19.91 -15.10 -10.69
N CYS A 2 20.10 -14.12 -9.80
CA CYS A 2 18.99 -13.29 -9.27
C CYS A 2 18.25 -12.50 -10.36
N GLU A 3 18.95 -11.87 -11.29
CA GLU A 3 18.33 -11.15 -12.42
C GLU A 3 17.47 -12.06 -13.30
N THR A 4 17.96 -13.26 -13.60
CA THR A 4 17.22 -14.25 -14.39
C THR A 4 15.94 -14.70 -13.68
N ILE A 5 15.98 -14.85 -12.35
CA ILE A 5 14.81 -15.18 -11.53
C ILE A 5 13.81 -14.01 -11.57
N ALA A 6 14.27 -12.79 -11.32
CA ALA A 6 13.43 -11.61 -11.36
C ALA A 6 12.76 -11.43 -12.73
N GLN A 7 13.51 -11.49 -13.82
CA GLN A 7 12.99 -11.34 -15.17
C GLN A 7 11.94 -12.38 -15.58
N ASN A 8 12.04 -13.61 -15.07
CA ASN A 8 11.17 -14.70 -15.52
C ASN A 8 10.01 -14.99 -14.54
N LEU A 9 10.13 -14.60 -13.29
CA LEU A 9 9.17 -14.97 -12.25
C LEU A 9 8.43 -13.80 -11.62
N LEU A 10 9.01 -12.58 -11.64
CA LEU A 10 8.39 -11.44 -10.96
C LEU A 10 6.97 -11.20 -11.49
N GLU A 11 6.82 -11.01 -12.80
CA GLU A 11 5.51 -10.75 -13.42
C GLU A 11 4.52 -11.91 -13.29
N LYS A 12 5.04 -13.12 -13.06
CA LYS A 12 4.19 -14.31 -12.88
C LYS A 12 3.61 -14.40 -11.47
N TYR A 13 4.33 -13.94 -10.45
CA TYR A 13 3.95 -14.10 -9.04
C TYR A 13 3.57 -12.79 -8.36
N VAL A 14 4.02 -11.66 -8.87
CA VAL A 14 3.71 -10.33 -8.34
C VAL A 14 2.96 -9.56 -9.41
N PHE A 15 1.65 -9.49 -9.31
CA PHE A 15 0.78 -8.75 -10.21
C PHE A 15 -0.39 -8.14 -9.46
N PHE A 16 -0.71 -6.91 -9.79
CA PHE A 16 -1.83 -6.21 -9.16
C PHE A 16 -3.16 -6.82 -9.60
N PRO A 17 -4.05 -7.20 -8.67
CA PRO A 17 -5.28 -7.90 -8.99
C PRO A 17 -6.24 -7.01 -9.80
N THR A 18 -6.92 -7.62 -10.76
CA THR A 18 -7.94 -6.98 -11.57
C THR A 18 -9.16 -7.90 -11.73
N GLY A 19 -10.30 -7.34 -12.10
CA GLY A 19 -11.50 -8.13 -12.41
C GLY A 19 -11.92 -9.07 -11.29
N VAL A 20 -11.98 -10.38 -11.59
CA VAL A 20 -12.43 -11.41 -10.64
C VAL A 20 -11.48 -11.56 -9.46
N ASN A 21 -10.17 -11.45 -9.68
CA ASN A 21 -9.17 -11.55 -8.60
C ASN A 21 -9.32 -10.40 -7.63
N LEU A 22 -9.49 -9.17 -8.12
CA LEU A 22 -9.74 -8.01 -7.25
C LEU A 22 -11.01 -8.19 -6.42
N LYS A 23 -12.08 -8.72 -7.01
CA LYS A 23 -13.31 -9.01 -6.27
C LYS A 23 -13.08 -10.03 -5.16
N HIS A 24 -12.30 -11.06 -5.43
CA HIS A 24 -11.95 -12.07 -4.45
C HIS A 24 -11.15 -11.47 -3.28
N ASP A 25 -10.19 -10.60 -3.57
CA ASP A 25 -9.39 -9.95 -2.54
C ASP A 25 -10.23 -9.01 -1.67
N ILE A 26 -11.13 -8.21 -2.28
CA ILE A 26 -12.07 -7.36 -1.54
C ILE A 26 -12.94 -8.19 -0.59
N GLN A 27 -13.50 -9.31 -1.07
CA GLN A 27 -14.30 -10.22 -0.25
C GLN A 27 -13.47 -10.86 0.88
N GLY A 28 -12.21 -11.18 0.61
CA GLY A 28 -11.28 -11.70 1.61
C GLY A 28 -11.02 -10.69 2.74
N TYR A 29 -10.75 -9.44 2.40
CA TYR A 29 -10.58 -8.37 3.40
C TYR A 29 -11.86 -8.13 4.22
N GLU A 30 -13.00 -8.09 3.57
CA GLU A 30 -14.28 -7.90 4.26
C GLU A 30 -14.62 -9.08 5.18
N GLY A 31 -14.40 -10.32 4.71
CA GLY A 31 -14.72 -11.53 5.46
C GLY A 31 -13.80 -11.78 6.66
N ILE A 32 -12.51 -11.48 6.56
CA ILE A 32 -11.51 -11.75 7.61
C ILE A 32 -11.35 -10.57 8.55
N TRP A 33 -11.27 -9.35 7.99
CA TRP A 33 -10.92 -8.14 8.72
C TRP A 33 -12.10 -7.17 8.92
N GLY A 34 -13.26 -7.46 8.32
CA GLY A 34 -14.43 -6.57 8.37
C GLY A 34 -14.25 -5.25 7.62
N PHE A 35 -13.23 -5.13 6.76
CA PHE A 35 -12.91 -3.89 6.07
C PHE A 35 -13.48 -3.92 4.64
N PRO A 36 -14.54 -3.14 4.34
CA PRO A 36 -15.19 -3.14 3.04
C PRO A 36 -14.34 -2.43 1.99
N ASN A 37 -14.41 -2.88 0.75
CA ASN A 37 -13.78 -2.26 -0.42
C ASN A 37 -12.26 -2.07 -0.31
N CYS A 38 -11.57 -2.90 0.47
CA CYS A 38 -10.12 -2.93 0.49
C CYS A 38 -9.58 -3.72 -0.69
N GLY A 39 -8.80 -3.08 -1.55
CA GLY A 39 -8.12 -3.72 -2.70
C GLY A 39 -6.66 -4.05 -2.43
N GLY A 40 -6.15 -3.76 -1.23
CA GLY A 40 -4.78 -4.03 -0.83
C GLY A 40 -4.33 -3.21 0.38
N VAL A 41 -3.26 -3.64 1.00
CA VAL A 41 -2.58 -2.91 2.08
C VAL A 41 -1.16 -2.60 1.64
N ILE A 42 -0.76 -1.33 1.71
CA ILE A 42 0.58 -0.86 1.34
C ILE A 42 1.39 -0.47 2.56
N ASP A 43 2.64 -0.93 2.61
CA ASP A 43 3.60 -0.52 3.64
C ASP A 43 5.02 -0.51 3.11
N GLY A 44 5.90 0.24 3.81
CA GLY A 44 7.32 0.34 3.54
C GLY A 44 8.15 -0.41 4.58
N SER A 45 9.09 -1.23 4.12
CA SER A 45 10.01 -1.94 5.00
C SER A 45 11.47 -1.67 4.62
N HIS A 46 12.37 -1.71 5.61
CA HIS A 46 13.79 -1.53 5.41
C HIS A 46 14.50 -2.90 5.33
N ILE A 47 15.21 -3.14 4.22
CA ILE A 47 16.07 -4.31 4.05
C ILE A 47 17.49 -3.93 4.43
N PRO A 48 18.11 -4.57 5.44
CA PRO A 48 19.48 -4.29 5.84
C PRO A 48 20.47 -4.60 4.71
N ILE A 49 21.42 -3.69 4.49
CA ILE A 49 22.51 -3.87 3.53
C ILE A 49 23.86 -3.54 4.18
N LYS A 50 24.94 -3.99 3.57
CA LYS A 50 26.27 -3.49 3.90
C LYS A 50 26.39 -2.04 3.43
N ALA A 51 27.20 -1.25 4.17
CA ALA A 51 27.48 0.13 3.77
C ALA A 51 27.98 0.18 2.32
N PRO A 52 27.34 0.92 1.41
CA PRO A 52 27.88 1.13 0.08
C PRO A 52 29.22 1.87 0.14
N GLU A 53 30.12 1.59 -0.77
CA GLU A 53 31.44 2.27 -0.82
C GLU A 53 31.30 3.78 -1.09
N ASN A 54 30.29 4.15 -1.87
CA ASN A 54 29.96 5.55 -2.16
C ASN A 54 28.55 5.87 -1.63
N SER A 55 28.32 7.17 -1.31
CA SER A 55 26.98 7.66 -0.89
C SER A 55 26.43 7.04 0.40
N HIS A 56 27.27 6.70 1.37
CA HIS A 56 26.85 6.08 2.65
C HIS A 56 25.67 6.83 3.30
N GLY A 57 25.70 8.19 3.27
CA GLY A 57 24.69 9.03 3.92
C GLY A 57 23.27 8.82 3.41
N ASP A 58 23.09 8.42 2.14
CA ASP A 58 21.78 8.23 1.53
C ASP A 58 21.11 6.94 1.99
N TYR A 59 21.91 5.92 2.29
CA TYR A 59 21.43 4.61 2.72
C TYR A 59 21.25 4.48 4.22
N LEU A 60 21.74 5.46 5.02
CA LEU A 60 21.61 5.45 6.47
C LEU A 60 20.17 5.85 6.85
N ASN A 61 19.42 4.90 7.39
CA ASN A 61 18.03 5.13 7.82
C ASN A 61 17.97 5.84 9.18
N ARG A 62 16.76 6.19 9.62
CA ARG A 62 16.51 6.88 10.90
C ARG A 62 16.91 6.09 12.14
N LYS A 63 17.12 4.77 12.02
CA LYS A 63 17.57 3.88 13.10
C LYS A 63 19.08 3.67 13.07
N SER A 64 19.83 4.47 12.28
CA SER A 64 21.28 4.47 12.19
C SER A 64 21.91 3.17 11.65
N TRP A 65 21.24 2.51 10.70
CA TRP A 65 21.81 1.39 9.95
C TRP A 65 21.51 1.52 8.44
N TYR A 66 22.34 0.87 7.61
CA TYR A 66 22.21 0.98 6.15
C TYR A 66 21.12 0.06 5.61
N SER A 67 20.27 0.60 4.75
CA SER A 67 19.14 -0.13 4.20
C SER A 67 18.73 0.33 2.81
N LEU A 68 18.05 -0.57 2.13
CA LEU A 68 17.16 -0.27 1.00
C LEU A 68 15.72 -0.28 1.51
N ILE A 69 14.86 0.52 0.87
CA ILE A 69 13.42 0.48 1.12
C ILE A 69 12.78 -0.49 0.13
N LEU A 70 11.97 -1.40 0.66
CA LEU A 70 11.00 -2.19 -0.05
C LEU A 70 9.63 -1.63 0.30
N GLN A 71 8.89 -1.13 -0.69
CA GLN A 71 7.47 -0.80 -0.58
C GLN A 71 6.71 -1.95 -1.23
N GLY A 72 5.75 -2.52 -0.53
CA GLY A 72 4.95 -3.63 -1.03
C GLY A 72 3.47 -3.40 -0.84
N VAL A 73 2.67 -3.93 -1.74
CA VAL A 73 1.23 -4.10 -1.54
C VAL A 73 0.94 -5.57 -1.37
N CYS A 74 0.15 -5.90 -0.36
CA CYS A 74 -0.27 -7.27 -0.09
C CYS A 74 -1.76 -7.43 -0.28
N ASP A 75 -2.17 -8.65 -0.62
CA ASP A 75 -3.56 -9.10 -0.53
C ASP A 75 -3.93 -9.52 0.90
N TYR A 76 -5.18 -9.97 1.10
CA TYR A 76 -5.71 -10.43 2.39
C TYR A 76 -5.02 -11.70 2.93
N ASN A 77 -4.27 -12.45 2.10
CA ASN A 77 -3.47 -13.63 2.45
C ASN A 77 -2.00 -13.28 2.69
N TYR A 78 -1.63 -11.99 2.74
CA TYR A 78 -0.25 -11.52 2.86
C TYR A 78 0.65 -11.84 1.66
N VAL A 79 0.07 -12.10 0.48
CA VAL A 79 0.81 -12.28 -0.75
C VAL A 79 1.08 -10.91 -1.39
N PHE A 80 2.32 -10.66 -1.79
CA PHE A 80 2.67 -9.43 -2.49
C PHE A 80 2.01 -9.37 -3.87
N THR A 81 1.27 -8.30 -4.11
CA THR A 81 0.62 -8.00 -5.40
C THR A 81 1.31 -6.88 -6.16
N ASP A 82 2.13 -6.08 -5.47
CA ASP A 82 3.02 -5.08 -6.06
C ASP A 82 4.25 -4.89 -5.18
N ILE A 83 5.39 -4.64 -5.82
CA ILE A 83 6.68 -4.41 -5.14
C ILE A 83 7.44 -3.29 -5.83
N ASN A 84 7.84 -2.29 -5.06
CA ASN A 84 8.80 -1.25 -5.47
C ASN A 84 10.00 -1.29 -4.52
N ILE A 85 11.18 -1.63 -5.03
CA ILE A 85 12.41 -1.80 -4.25
C ILE A 85 13.57 -1.05 -4.86
N GLY A 86 14.54 -0.65 -4.03
CA GLY A 86 15.80 -0.05 -4.49
C GLY A 86 16.02 1.38 -4.02
N TRP A 87 15.07 1.97 -3.33
CA TRP A 87 15.23 3.31 -2.77
C TRP A 87 16.18 3.29 -1.57
N PRO A 88 17.09 4.29 -1.45
CA PRO A 88 17.98 4.44 -0.31
C PRO A 88 17.20 4.60 1.00
N GLY A 89 17.71 4.00 2.09
CA GLY A 89 17.03 3.95 3.39
C GLY A 89 16.74 5.29 4.05
N ARG A 90 17.35 6.38 3.59
CA ARG A 90 17.09 7.74 4.07
C ARG A 90 15.82 8.36 3.48
N VAL A 91 15.30 7.81 2.38
CA VAL A 91 14.12 8.33 1.69
C VAL A 91 12.87 8.06 2.53
N HIS A 92 11.90 8.98 2.49
CA HIS A 92 10.61 8.82 3.15
C HIS A 92 9.64 8.00 2.30
N ASP A 93 8.78 7.20 2.92
CA ASP A 93 7.79 6.36 2.26
C ASP A 93 6.90 7.14 1.30
N ALA A 94 6.47 8.35 1.68
CA ALA A 94 5.69 9.23 0.80
C ALA A 94 6.42 9.58 -0.51
N ARG A 95 7.76 9.69 -0.49
CA ARG A 95 8.54 9.95 -1.70
C ARG A 95 8.73 8.70 -2.54
N VAL A 96 8.94 7.55 -1.90
CA VAL A 96 8.98 6.25 -2.58
C VAL A 96 7.66 6.03 -3.30
N PHE A 97 6.57 6.25 -2.58
CA PHE A 97 5.22 6.11 -3.10
C PHE A 97 4.94 7.03 -4.30
N ALA A 98 5.25 8.33 -4.20
CA ALA A 98 5.04 9.30 -5.27
C ALA A 98 5.78 8.98 -6.60
N ASN A 99 6.75 8.07 -6.55
CA ASN A 99 7.49 7.58 -7.72
C ASN A 99 7.17 6.10 -8.04
N SER A 100 6.13 5.53 -7.46
CA SER A 100 5.71 4.16 -7.70
C SER A 100 4.71 4.06 -8.85
N GLU A 101 4.66 2.90 -9.48
CA GLU A 101 3.68 2.61 -10.52
C GLU A 101 2.24 2.64 -9.98
N ILE A 102 2.05 2.25 -8.73
CA ILE A 102 0.75 2.32 -8.04
C ILE A 102 0.24 3.75 -7.93
N ASP A 103 1.10 4.70 -7.56
CA ASP A 103 0.69 6.11 -7.51
C ASP A 103 0.29 6.62 -8.90
N HIS A 104 1.06 6.32 -9.92
CA HIS A 104 0.75 6.69 -11.30
C HIS A 104 -0.57 6.06 -11.78
N LYS A 105 -0.81 4.79 -11.50
CA LYS A 105 -2.07 4.11 -11.86
C LYS A 105 -3.26 4.68 -11.09
N GLY A 106 -3.07 5.01 -9.82
CA GLY A 106 -4.10 5.63 -8.98
C GLY A 106 -4.51 7.01 -9.47
N GLU A 107 -3.54 7.87 -9.76
CA GLU A 107 -3.79 9.23 -10.30
C GLU A 107 -4.48 9.20 -11.67
N ASN A 108 -4.11 8.24 -12.52
CA ASN A 108 -4.74 8.07 -13.84
C ASN A 108 -6.09 7.35 -13.77
N GLY A 109 -6.55 6.92 -12.59
CA GLY A 109 -7.82 6.19 -12.42
C GLY A 109 -7.82 4.78 -13.03
N THR A 110 -6.65 4.21 -13.30
CA THR A 110 -6.50 2.88 -13.90
C THR A 110 -6.24 1.78 -12.88
N LEU A 111 -5.93 2.13 -11.63
CA LEU A 111 -5.56 1.19 -10.58
C LEU A 111 -6.66 0.15 -10.32
N PHE A 112 -7.89 0.60 -10.16
CA PHE A 112 -9.05 -0.25 -9.87
C PHE A 112 -10.10 -0.27 -10.98
N SER A 113 -9.75 0.10 -12.20
CA SER A 113 -10.56 0.06 -13.42
C SER A 113 -12.09 0.11 -13.19
N LYS A 114 -12.60 1.24 -12.65
CA LYS A 114 -14.04 1.55 -12.45
C LYS A 114 -14.80 0.60 -11.52
N TRP A 115 -14.12 -0.11 -10.66
CA TRP A 115 -14.79 -0.97 -9.71
C TRP A 115 -15.29 -0.14 -8.52
N THR A 116 -16.61 -0.04 -8.37
CA THR A 116 -17.28 0.57 -7.22
C THR A 116 -18.23 -0.46 -6.62
N GLN A 117 -18.31 -0.53 -5.30
CA GLN A 117 -19.32 -1.31 -4.60
C GLN A 117 -20.34 -0.39 -3.97
N LYS A 118 -21.63 -0.69 -4.16
CA LYS A 118 -22.69 0.02 -3.46
C LYS A 118 -22.76 -0.43 -2.02
N ILE A 119 -22.63 0.50 -1.11
CA ILE A 119 -22.84 0.25 0.33
C ILE A 119 -24.11 0.98 0.77
N VAL A 120 -24.95 0.28 1.51
CA VAL A 120 -26.13 0.84 2.14
C VAL A 120 -25.73 1.44 3.47
N LEU A 121 -25.66 2.74 3.54
CA LEU A 121 -25.47 3.48 4.79
C LEU A 121 -26.82 3.85 5.40
N GLN A 122 -26.84 4.23 6.70
CA GLN A 122 -28.06 4.73 7.36
C GLN A 122 -28.73 5.92 6.68
N ARG A 123 -28.00 6.61 5.78
CA ARG A 123 -28.47 7.79 5.00
C ARG A 123 -28.79 7.49 3.53
N GLY A 124 -28.74 6.22 3.11
CA GLY A 124 -28.99 5.80 1.72
C GLY A 124 -27.84 5.01 1.10
N GLU A 125 -28.02 4.60 -0.15
CA GLU A 125 -26.97 3.94 -0.93
C GLU A 125 -25.89 4.95 -1.34
N THR A 126 -24.63 4.56 -1.18
CA THR A 126 -23.49 5.33 -1.67
C THR A 126 -22.52 4.39 -2.40
N ASP A 127 -21.95 4.87 -3.50
CA ASP A 127 -20.88 4.16 -4.19
C ASP A 127 -19.57 4.41 -3.44
N LEU A 128 -18.99 3.36 -2.86
CA LEU A 128 -17.64 3.42 -2.29
C LEU A 128 -16.62 2.95 -3.33
N PRO A 129 -15.60 3.77 -3.62
CA PRO A 129 -14.48 3.32 -4.44
C PRO A 129 -13.70 2.22 -3.72
N VAL A 130 -13.01 1.39 -4.48
CA VAL A 130 -11.99 0.51 -3.92
C VAL A 130 -10.81 1.35 -3.46
N THR A 131 -10.28 1.04 -2.28
CA THR A 131 -9.18 1.77 -1.66
C THR A 131 -8.04 0.86 -1.25
N ILE A 132 -6.82 1.39 -1.23
CA ILE A 132 -5.67 0.78 -0.56
C ILE A 132 -5.60 1.35 0.85
N ILE A 133 -5.36 0.50 1.83
CA ILE A 133 -5.06 0.91 3.21
C ILE A 133 -3.56 1.16 3.32
N ALA A 134 -3.19 2.28 3.94
CA ALA A 134 -1.81 2.68 4.15
C ALA A 134 -1.59 3.19 5.58
N ASP A 135 -0.34 3.24 6.02
CA ASP A 135 0.04 3.85 7.27
C ASP A 135 -0.04 5.39 7.24
N PRO A 136 0.08 6.10 8.38
CA PRO A 136 0.01 7.56 8.43
C PRO A 136 1.07 8.30 7.61
N ALA A 137 2.18 7.68 7.23
CA ALA A 137 3.25 8.31 6.46
C ALA A 137 2.85 8.54 4.99
N TYR A 138 1.88 7.79 4.49
CA TYR A 138 1.39 7.93 3.11
C TYR A 138 0.46 9.14 2.94
N PRO A 139 0.38 9.72 1.72
CA PRO A 139 -0.58 10.79 1.45
C PRO A 139 -2.02 10.24 1.46
N LEU A 140 -2.98 11.07 1.88
CA LEU A 140 -4.40 10.76 1.72
C LEU A 140 -4.80 11.07 0.27
N LYS A 141 -5.40 10.10 -0.41
CA LYS A 141 -5.88 10.22 -1.79
C LYS A 141 -7.29 9.61 -1.91
N PRO A 142 -8.05 9.89 -2.97
CA PRO A 142 -9.40 9.31 -3.15
C PRO A 142 -9.42 7.77 -3.15
N TRP A 143 -8.29 7.15 -3.44
CA TRP A 143 -8.10 5.71 -3.52
C TRP A 143 -7.11 5.17 -2.47
N ILE A 144 -6.69 6.01 -1.51
CA ILE A 144 -5.88 5.60 -0.35
C ILE A 144 -6.58 6.02 0.93
N MET A 145 -6.77 5.07 1.81
CA MET A 145 -7.29 5.26 3.15
C MET A 145 -6.19 5.06 4.18
N LYS A 146 -6.13 5.94 5.16
CA LYS A 146 -5.17 5.86 6.25
C LYS A 146 -5.81 6.25 7.57
N PRO A 147 -5.22 5.84 8.72
CA PRO A 147 -5.77 6.21 10.02
C PRO A 147 -5.74 7.72 10.23
N TYR A 148 -6.69 8.21 11.03
CA TYR A 148 -6.71 9.60 11.50
C TYR A 148 -5.47 9.85 12.35
N SER A 149 -4.85 11.02 12.18
CA SER A 149 -3.70 11.41 13.01
C SER A 149 -4.16 11.57 14.46
N GLY A 150 -3.45 10.94 15.40
CA GLY A 150 -3.70 11.08 16.84
C GLY A 150 -3.30 12.44 17.43
N ARG A 151 -2.97 13.44 16.60
CA ARG A 151 -2.64 14.80 17.02
C ARG A 151 -3.92 15.60 17.16
N GLY A 152 -4.41 15.75 18.40
CA GLY A 152 -5.62 16.50 18.72
C GLY A 152 -6.73 15.62 19.30
N ASN A 153 -7.90 16.23 19.59
CA ASN A 153 -9.05 15.52 20.10
C ASN A 153 -9.77 14.78 18.97
N MET A 154 -9.54 13.48 18.88
CA MET A 154 -10.30 12.63 17.96
C MET A 154 -11.73 12.42 18.44
N THR A 155 -12.68 12.42 17.54
CA THR A 155 -14.05 12.01 17.82
C THR A 155 -14.13 10.51 18.12
N ALA A 156 -15.16 10.05 18.82
CA ALA A 156 -15.36 8.63 19.08
C ALA A 156 -15.43 7.78 17.80
N ALA A 157 -15.94 8.34 16.70
CA ALA A 157 -15.97 7.68 15.40
C ALA A 157 -14.56 7.51 14.80
N GLN A 158 -13.71 8.55 14.89
CA GLN A 158 -12.32 8.49 14.42
C GLN A 158 -11.47 7.51 15.24
N VAL A 159 -11.64 7.49 16.56
CA VAL A 159 -10.97 6.51 17.42
C VAL A 159 -11.38 5.10 17.03
N ARG A 160 -12.68 4.86 16.84
CA ARG A 160 -13.20 3.55 16.44
C ARG A 160 -12.66 3.11 15.07
N PHE A 161 -12.58 4.02 14.11
CA PHE A 161 -11.97 3.76 12.80
C PHE A 161 -10.49 3.33 12.89
N ASN A 162 -9.73 3.94 13.79
CA ASN A 162 -8.30 3.62 13.97
C ASN A 162 -8.07 2.30 14.75
N LEU A 163 -9.06 1.78 15.45
CA LEU A 163 -8.97 0.55 16.25
C LEU A 163 -9.50 -0.68 15.49
N GLY A 164 -10.23 -0.44 14.41
CA GLY A 164 -10.99 -1.39 13.60
C GLY A 164 -10.39 -2.40 12.96
#